data_9a4b6259ba7f5c67cdb0878433184d8e
#
_entry.id   9a4b6259ba7f5c67cdb0878433184d8e
#
_cell.length_a   1.000
_cell.length_b   1.000
_cell.length_c   1.000
_cell.angle_alpha   90.00
_cell.angle_beta   90.00
_cell.angle_gamma   90.00
#
_symmetry.space_group_name_H-M   'P 1'
#
loop_
_entity.id
_entity.type
_entity.pdbx_description
1 polymer ?
#
loop_
_entity_poly.entity_id
_entity_poly.type
_entity_poly.pdbx_seq_one_letter_code
_entity_poly.pdbx_strand_id
1 'polypeptide(L)'
;GRWRNLDAAALLRKVCQAERLPMEGLLGGGRRPAVCRVREGIAYLWVEHLGRSGRQLSTALGIRPESVYRAARRGADDQERWRRILAGR
;
A
#
# COMPACT_ATOMS: atom_id res chain seq x y z
N GLY A 1 -19.28 2.00 2.67
CA GLY A 1 -18.76 0.72 3.02
C GLY A 1 -17.83 0.78 4.22
N ARG A 2 -17.38 -0.37 4.57
CA ARG A 2 -16.54 -0.57 5.74
C ARG A 2 -15.23 0.25 5.71
N TRP A 3 -14.72 0.51 4.51
CA TRP A 3 -13.45 1.19 4.33
C TRP A 3 -13.59 2.62 3.86
N ARG A 4 -14.80 3.17 3.93
CA ARG A 4 -15.09 4.50 3.43
C ARG A 4 -14.17 5.57 4.02
N ASN A 5 -13.89 5.49 5.31
CA ASN A 5 -13.11 6.49 6.01
C ASN A 5 -11.64 6.11 6.19
N LEU A 6 -11.20 5.03 5.54
CA LEU A 6 -9.81 4.62 5.62
C LEU A 6 -8.97 5.57 4.76
N ASP A 7 -8.08 6.33 5.40
CA ASP A 7 -7.17 7.20 4.65
C ASP A 7 -5.86 6.50 4.35
N ALA A 8 -5.02 7.14 3.53
CA ALA A 8 -3.76 6.52 3.10
C ALA A 8 -2.85 6.21 4.28
N ALA A 9 -2.74 7.12 5.24
CA ALA A 9 -1.88 6.90 6.40
C ALA A 9 -2.35 5.70 7.21
N ALA A 10 -3.66 5.55 7.38
CA ALA A 10 -4.20 4.41 8.11
C ALA A 10 -3.92 3.09 7.40
N LEU A 11 -4.02 3.09 6.07
CA LEU A 11 -3.70 1.91 5.28
C LEU A 11 -2.22 1.54 5.41
N LEU A 12 -1.33 2.52 5.33
CA LEU A 12 0.09 2.30 5.51
C LEU A 12 0.36 1.63 6.86
N ARG A 13 -0.21 2.19 7.93
CA ARG A 13 -0.01 1.65 9.27
C ARG A 13 -0.50 0.21 9.38
N LYS A 14 -1.68 -0.05 8.81
CA LYS A 14 -2.28 -1.38 8.90
C LYS A 14 -1.42 -2.44 8.21
N VAL A 15 -0.95 -2.16 7.01
CA VAL A 15 -0.16 -3.13 6.26
C VAL A 15 1.25 -3.26 6.86
N CYS A 16 1.87 -2.14 7.24
CA CYS A 16 3.19 -2.19 7.88
C CYS A 16 3.15 -2.98 9.18
N GLN A 17 2.11 -2.81 9.97
CA GLN A 17 1.94 -3.55 11.21
C GLN A 17 1.81 -5.05 10.96
N ALA A 18 1.01 -5.44 9.97
CA ALA A 18 0.83 -6.83 9.62
C ALA A 18 2.11 -7.47 9.10
N GLU A 19 2.90 -6.72 8.35
CA GLU A 19 4.15 -7.20 7.76
C GLU A 19 5.36 -6.93 8.64
N ARG A 20 5.16 -6.36 9.82
CA ARG A 20 6.21 -6.06 10.79
C ARG A 20 7.32 -5.19 10.19
N LEU A 21 6.92 -4.20 9.41
CA LEU A 21 7.84 -3.27 8.76
C LEU A 21 7.68 -1.89 9.38
N PRO A 22 8.77 -1.23 9.84
CA PRO A 22 8.68 0.14 10.32
C PRO A 22 8.23 1.07 9.22
N MET A 23 7.33 2.01 9.54
CA MET A 23 6.83 2.95 8.54
C MET A 23 7.92 3.82 7.95
N GLU A 24 8.93 4.18 8.76
CA GLU A 24 10.04 4.98 8.28
C GLU A 24 10.78 4.31 7.13
N GLY A 25 10.86 2.98 7.14
CA GLY A 25 11.52 2.24 6.07
C GLY A 25 10.76 2.24 4.78
N LEU A 26 9.44 2.48 4.84
CA LEU A 26 8.57 2.48 3.68
C LEU A 26 8.60 3.81 2.93
N LEU A 27 8.71 4.91 3.65
CA LEU A 27 8.61 6.24 3.07
C LEU A 27 9.87 6.61 2.29
N GLY A 28 9.69 7.44 1.25
CA GLY A 28 10.81 7.96 0.48
C GLY A 28 11.39 7.02 -0.55
N GLY A 29 10.66 5.96 -0.91
CA GLY A 29 11.05 5.12 -2.03
C GLY A 29 12.20 4.16 -1.78
N GLY A 30 12.37 3.67 -0.56
CA GLY A 30 13.38 2.66 -0.24
C GLY A 30 13.30 1.45 -1.16
N ARG A 31 14.43 0.78 -1.39
CA ARG A 31 14.54 -0.29 -2.38
C ARG A 31 14.77 -1.68 -1.80
N ARG A 32 14.73 -1.84 -0.50
CA ARG A 32 14.84 -3.18 0.09
C ARG A 32 13.68 -4.04 -0.40
N PRO A 33 13.91 -5.34 -0.67
CA PRO A 33 12.86 -6.21 -1.19
C PRO A 33 11.58 -6.22 -0.33
N ALA A 34 11.72 -6.25 0.99
CA ALA A 34 10.56 -6.22 1.88
C ALA A 34 9.79 -4.92 1.76
N VAL A 35 10.50 -3.79 1.64
CA VAL A 35 9.88 -2.48 1.48
C VAL A 35 9.14 -2.41 0.15
N CYS A 36 9.76 -2.86 -0.92
CA CYS A 36 9.12 -2.86 -2.24
C CYS A 36 7.85 -3.70 -2.25
N ARG A 37 7.91 -4.88 -1.64
CA ARG A 37 6.75 -5.78 -1.58
C ARG A 37 5.59 -5.15 -0.82
N VAL A 38 5.88 -4.55 0.33
CA VAL A 38 4.83 -3.91 1.14
C VAL A 38 4.24 -2.72 0.39
N ARG A 39 5.09 -1.92 -0.25
CA ARG A 39 4.62 -0.78 -1.06
C ARG A 39 3.71 -1.25 -2.18
N GLU A 40 4.06 -2.34 -2.84
CA GLU A 40 3.24 -2.92 -3.90
C GLU A 40 1.88 -3.37 -3.37
N GLY A 41 1.86 -3.99 -2.19
CA GLY A 41 0.61 -4.42 -1.57
C GLY A 41 -0.28 -3.25 -1.21
N ILE A 42 0.29 -2.20 -0.62
CA ILE A 42 -0.45 -1.00 -0.26
C ILE A 42 -1.01 -0.33 -1.52
N ALA A 43 -0.18 -0.20 -2.56
CA ALA A 43 -0.61 0.42 -3.81
C ALA A 43 -1.74 -0.37 -4.46
N TYR A 44 -1.63 -1.69 -4.48
CA TYR A 44 -2.68 -2.55 -4.99
C TYR A 44 -4.00 -2.33 -4.23
N LEU A 45 -3.96 -2.36 -2.91
CA LEU A 45 -5.16 -2.18 -2.10
C LEU A 45 -5.79 -0.82 -2.34
N TRP A 46 -4.98 0.23 -2.37
CA TRP A 46 -5.49 1.60 -2.52
C TRP A 46 -6.09 1.84 -3.89
N VAL A 47 -5.35 1.51 -4.93
CA VAL A 47 -5.73 1.84 -6.30
C VAL A 47 -6.71 0.83 -6.88
N GLU A 48 -6.40 -0.46 -6.79
CA GLU A 48 -7.18 -1.47 -7.49
C GLU A 48 -8.30 -2.04 -6.65
N HIS A 49 -8.06 -2.32 -5.38
CA HIS A 49 -9.10 -2.89 -4.53
C HIS A 49 -10.09 -1.84 -4.03
N LEU A 50 -9.60 -0.71 -3.55
CA LEU A 50 -10.45 0.37 -3.04
C LEU A 50 -10.86 1.38 -4.11
N GLY A 51 -10.21 1.36 -5.27
CA GLY A 51 -10.54 2.24 -6.38
C GLY A 51 -10.23 3.71 -6.13
N ARG A 52 -9.17 4.00 -5.37
CA ARG A 52 -8.83 5.37 -5.00
C ARG A 52 -7.69 5.92 -5.81
N SER A 53 -7.52 7.24 -5.75
CA SER A 53 -6.52 7.97 -6.53
C SER A 53 -5.08 7.64 -6.09
N GLY A 54 -4.24 7.30 -7.05
CA GLY A 54 -2.82 7.08 -6.80
C GLY A 54 -2.10 8.33 -6.34
N ARG A 55 -2.63 9.51 -6.66
CA ARG A 55 -2.03 10.78 -6.23
C ARG A 55 -2.02 10.91 -4.70
N GLN A 56 -3.12 10.57 -4.06
CA GLN A 56 -3.18 10.63 -2.60
C GLN A 56 -2.15 9.70 -1.97
N LEU A 57 -2.02 8.51 -2.51
CA LEU A 57 -1.05 7.55 -1.99
C LEU A 57 0.38 7.99 -2.29
N SER A 58 0.62 8.60 -3.45
CA SER A 58 1.96 9.08 -3.81
C SER A 58 2.45 10.11 -2.79
N THR A 59 1.56 10.99 -2.35
CA THR A 59 1.89 11.97 -1.32
C THR A 59 2.23 11.29 -0.01
N ALA A 60 1.41 10.32 0.40
CA ALA A 60 1.62 9.61 1.65
C ALA A 60 2.91 8.78 1.65
N LEU A 61 3.28 8.20 0.52
CA LEU A 61 4.48 7.37 0.39
C LEU A 61 5.73 8.17 0.06
N GLY A 62 5.58 9.40 -0.44
CA GLY A 62 6.72 10.20 -0.89
C GLY A 62 7.32 9.69 -2.18
N ILE A 63 6.51 9.17 -3.08
CA ILE A 63 6.93 8.68 -4.39
C ILE A 63 6.04 9.27 -5.48
N ARG A 64 6.43 9.10 -6.74
CA ARG A 64 5.67 9.65 -7.87
C ARG A 64 4.39 8.85 -8.11
N PRO A 65 3.31 9.50 -8.61
CA PRO A 65 2.08 8.79 -8.93
C PRO A 65 2.27 7.61 -9.90
N GLU A 66 3.12 7.78 -10.91
CA GLU A 66 3.39 6.69 -11.86
C GLU A 66 3.95 5.46 -11.15
N SER A 67 4.80 5.69 -10.14
CA SER A 67 5.37 4.60 -9.35
C SER A 67 4.29 3.88 -8.55
N VAL A 68 3.29 4.62 -8.06
CA VAL A 68 2.15 4.03 -7.36
C VAL A 68 1.39 3.08 -8.27
N TYR A 69 1.07 3.51 -9.49
CA TYR A 69 0.31 2.68 -10.41
C TYR A 69 1.08 1.44 -10.86
N ARG A 70 2.39 1.60 -11.04
CA ARG A 70 3.26 0.46 -11.35
C ARG A 70 3.30 -0.54 -10.20
N ALA A 71 3.46 -0.03 -8.98
CA ALA A 71 3.48 -0.87 -7.80
C ALA A 71 2.17 -1.61 -7.61
N ALA A 72 1.04 -0.94 -7.88
CA ALA A 72 -0.28 -1.55 -7.76
C ALA A 72 -0.42 -2.78 -8.65
N ARG A 73 0.08 -2.70 -9.88
CA ARG A 73 0.05 -3.84 -10.81
C ARG A 73 0.85 -5.02 -10.28
N ARG A 74 2.03 -4.74 -9.71
CA ARG A 74 2.88 -5.79 -9.14
C ARG A 74 2.24 -6.39 -7.89
N GLY A 75 1.62 -5.56 -7.07
CA GLY A 75 0.95 -6.03 -5.87
C GLY A 75 -0.21 -6.97 -6.16
N ALA A 76 -0.83 -6.82 -7.33
CA ALA A 76 -1.94 -7.69 -7.74
C ALA A 76 -1.54 -9.16 -7.83
N ASP A 77 -0.24 -9.45 -8.03
CA ASP A 77 0.24 -10.82 -8.09
C ASP A 77 0.06 -11.56 -6.75
N ASP A 78 -0.05 -10.82 -5.66
CA ASP A 78 -0.24 -11.41 -4.33
C ASP A 78 -1.50 -10.84 -3.67
N GLN A 79 -2.53 -10.63 -4.45
CA GLN A 79 -3.72 -9.90 -4.02
C GLN A 79 -4.44 -10.53 -2.84
N GLU A 80 -4.45 -11.85 -2.74
CA GLU A 80 -5.13 -12.52 -1.64
C GLU A 80 -4.50 -12.16 -0.30
N ARG A 81 -3.18 -12.12 -0.27
CA ARG A 81 -2.44 -11.74 0.93
C ARG A 81 -2.84 -10.33 1.39
N TRP A 82 -2.85 -9.38 0.47
CA TRP A 82 -3.15 -7.99 0.81
C TRP A 82 -4.61 -7.82 1.23
N ARG A 83 -5.52 -8.47 0.53
CA ARG A 83 -6.94 -8.41 0.90
C ARG A 83 -7.18 -9.00 2.28
N ARG A 84 -6.48 -10.07 2.61
CA ARG A 84 -6.59 -10.70 3.93
C ARG A 84 -6.14 -9.75 5.03
N ILE A 85 -5.04 -9.06 4.80
CA ILE A 85 -4.54 -8.05 5.74
C ILE A 85 -5.55 -6.94 5.93
N LEU A 86 -6.10 -6.43 4.84
CA LEU A 86 -7.11 -5.37 4.91
C LEU A 86 -8.34 -5.83 5.69
N ALA A 87 -8.73 -7.08 5.55
CA ALA A 87 -9.87 -7.63 6.26
C ALA A 87 -9.62 -7.82 7.77
N GLY A 88 -8.39 -7.63 8.21
CA GLY A 88 -8.04 -7.74 9.64
C GLY A 88 -7.85 -9.17 10.14
N ARG A 89 -7.44 -10.05 9.27
CA ARG A 89 -7.29 -11.47 9.62
C ARG A 89 -5.89 -11.99 9.38
#